data_e7a92d301fe636b3697a0062739ce1dd
#
_entry.id   e7a92d301fe636b3697a0062739ce1dd
#
_cell.length_a   1.000
_cell.length_b   1.000
_cell.length_c   1.000
_cell.angle_alpha   90.00
_cell.angle_beta   90.00
_cell.angle_gamma   90.00
#
_symmetry.space_group_name_H-M   'P 1'
#
loop_
_entity.id
_entity.type
_entity.pdbx_description
1 polymer ?
#
loop_
_entity_poly.entity_id
_entity_poly.type
_entity_poly.pdbx_seq_one_letter_code
_entity_poly.pdbx_strand_id
1 'polypeptide(L)'
;MTIFEACLQAKCTYVDYGGMGVYTVKQKAQHDVWKKAGVTAIVGLGADPGMSNIICRAVADRLDRIEKINLYWAATKVGLDSPVLVPPYSVSTVLAEYANPSQQFLDGQLQEVATQAGTETIDLPQPWGRTKFIHSQHSEPLTVPFSEGIAEKGIREFTWKLSLPERDHESWVGLVKAGFDAENEPITVKGVTVRPLDVLQAVIDRNIRKNKSRIPAQEGHEIHLAIGHGTRDSKPCRVTCRVIGHPHSLYDDYVDAGTSMNMSIGVQQIMKKSLRPGVWAAEEYFEADAFFAELRKRHFEIEIEILSVEKM
;
A
#
# COMPACT_ATOMS: atom_id res chain seq x y z
N MET A 1 -9.08 6.69 -15.54
CA MET A 1 -8.69 7.93 -16.27
C MET A 1 -9.86 8.86 -16.52
N THR A 2 -11.05 8.39 -16.90
CA THR A 2 -12.20 9.24 -17.26
C THR A 2 -12.57 10.30 -16.21
N ILE A 3 -12.67 9.93 -14.93
CA ILE A 3 -12.98 10.88 -13.84
C ILE A 3 -11.82 11.87 -13.65
N PHE A 4 -10.57 11.39 -13.69
CA PHE A 4 -9.38 12.22 -13.60
C PHE A 4 -9.35 13.31 -14.68
N GLU A 5 -9.63 12.96 -15.93
CA GLU A 5 -9.68 13.89 -17.05
C GLU A 5 -10.88 14.86 -16.94
N ALA A 6 -12.04 14.37 -16.48
CA ALA A 6 -13.21 15.23 -16.25
C ALA A 6 -12.94 16.27 -15.15
N CYS A 7 -12.22 15.92 -14.08
CA CYS A 7 -11.83 16.86 -13.04
C CYS A 7 -10.90 17.95 -13.57
N LEU A 8 -9.94 17.60 -14.43
CA LEU A 8 -9.07 18.58 -15.09
C LEU A 8 -9.88 19.57 -15.94
N GLN A 9 -10.81 19.07 -16.76
CA GLN A 9 -11.68 19.90 -17.62
C GLN A 9 -12.60 20.82 -16.79
N ALA A 10 -13.15 20.30 -15.71
CA ALA A 10 -14.01 21.04 -14.79
C ALA A 10 -13.23 21.97 -13.84
N LYS A 11 -11.89 21.93 -13.85
CA LYS A 11 -11.00 22.62 -12.91
C LYS A 11 -11.29 22.27 -11.45
N CYS A 12 -11.63 21.02 -11.19
CA CYS A 12 -11.87 20.50 -9.85
C CYS A 12 -10.64 19.77 -9.32
N THR A 13 -10.37 19.93 -8.04
CA THR A 13 -9.34 19.12 -7.35
C THR A 13 -9.72 17.65 -7.42
N TYR A 14 -8.73 16.82 -7.72
CA TYR A 14 -8.88 15.36 -7.79
C TYR A 14 -8.11 14.68 -6.67
N VAL A 15 -8.71 13.67 -6.07
CA VAL A 15 -8.05 12.73 -5.14
C VAL A 15 -8.53 11.31 -5.44
N ASP A 16 -7.65 10.33 -5.32
CA ASP A 16 -8.00 8.91 -5.40
C ASP A 16 -7.22 8.07 -4.38
N TYR A 17 -7.65 6.83 -4.23
CA TYR A 17 -6.98 5.86 -3.35
C TYR A 17 -5.73 5.23 -3.99
N GLY A 18 -5.51 5.46 -5.29
CA GLY A 18 -4.46 4.76 -6.04
C GLY A 18 -4.82 3.32 -6.35
N GLY A 19 -3.80 2.49 -6.45
CA GLY A 19 -3.93 1.06 -6.77
C GLY A 19 -2.63 0.47 -7.31
N MET A 20 -2.76 -0.41 -8.28
CA MET A 20 -1.70 -1.28 -8.80
C MET A 20 -0.64 -0.57 -9.70
N GLY A 21 -0.59 0.74 -9.70
CA GLY A 21 0.47 1.51 -10.34
C GLY A 21 0.24 1.90 -11.80
N VAL A 22 -0.49 1.11 -12.59
CA VAL A 22 -0.68 1.36 -14.03
C VAL A 22 -1.32 2.74 -14.31
N TYR A 23 -2.33 3.11 -13.54
CA TYR A 23 -2.97 4.41 -13.65
C TYR A 23 -2.14 5.52 -13.01
N THR A 24 -1.49 5.25 -11.88
CA THR A 24 -0.64 6.22 -11.17
C THR A 24 0.45 6.78 -12.09
N VAL A 25 1.15 5.92 -12.85
CA VAL A 25 2.15 6.36 -13.83
C VAL A 25 1.54 7.28 -14.89
N LYS A 26 0.37 6.92 -15.45
CA LYS A 26 -0.33 7.72 -16.46
C LYS A 26 -0.82 9.06 -15.90
N GLN A 27 -1.26 9.09 -14.65
CA GLN A 27 -1.70 10.31 -13.97
C GLN A 27 -0.50 11.23 -13.69
N LYS A 28 0.59 10.69 -13.15
CA LYS A 28 1.84 11.45 -12.87
C LYS A 28 2.42 12.06 -14.14
N ALA A 29 2.36 11.38 -15.27
CA ALA A 29 2.82 11.90 -16.56
C ALA A 29 2.06 13.16 -17.03
N GLN A 30 0.90 13.45 -16.46
CA GLN A 30 0.13 14.66 -16.76
C GLN A 30 0.43 15.85 -15.83
N HIS A 31 1.45 15.76 -14.98
CA HIS A 31 1.78 16.79 -14.00
C HIS A 31 1.79 18.21 -14.59
N ASP A 32 2.53 18.43 -15.67
CA ASP A 32 2.67 19.76 -16.28
C ASP A 32 1.35 20.29 -16.88
N VAL A 33 0.50 19.39 -17.39
CA VAL A 33 -0.82 19.76 -17.93
C VAL A 33 -1.71 20.28 -16.80
N TRP A 34 -1.76 19.57 -15.68
CA TRP A 34 -2.51 19.98 -14.50
C TRP A 34 -1.96 21.26 -13.87
N LYS A 35 -0.62 21.38 -13.81
CA LYS A 35 0.06 22.57 -13.32
C LYS A 35 -0.28 23.82 -14.16
N LYS A 36 -0.25 23.71 -15.49
CA LYS A 36 -0.64 24.80 -16.41
C LYS A 36 -2.12 25.16 -16.28
N ALA A 37 -2.97 24.19 -15.99
CA ALA A 37 -4.40 24.44 -15.78
C ALA A 37 -4.72 25.09 -14.42
N GLY A 38 -3.75 25.16 -13.50
CA GLY A 38 -3.92 25.67 -12.15
C GLY A 38 -4.72 24.74 -11.25
N VAL A 39 -4.76 23.44 -11.55
CA VAL A 39 -5.57 22.41 -10.85
C VAL A 39 -4.66 21.43 -10.14
N THR A 40 -5.12 20.91 -9.00
CA THR A 40 -4.37 19.96 -8.16
C THR A 40 -5.01 18.57 -8.25
N ALA A 41 -4.17 17.56 -8.44
CA ALA A 41 -4.51 16.17 -8.23
C ALA A 41 -3.56 15.53 -7.22
N ILE A 42 -4.10 14.71 -6.32
CA ILE A 42 -3.32 13.89 -5.39
C ILE A 42 -3.74 12.44 -5.65
N VAL A 43 -2.78 11.64 -6.08
CA VAL A 43 -3.01 10.25 -6.46
C VAL A 43 -2.43 9.32 -5.40
N GLY A 44 -3.16 8.25 -5.11
CA GLY A 44 -2.73 7.28 -4.13
C GLY A 44 -2.80 7.81 -2.69
N LEU A 45 -3.98 8.18 -2.22
CA LEU A 45 -4.21 8.71 -0.87
C LEU A 45 -5.03 7.72 -0.02
N GLY A 46 -4.59 6.48 0.00
CA GLY A 46 -5.16 5.40 0.83
C GLY A 46 -4.21 4.99 1.96
N ALA A 47 -4.25 3.72 2.32
CA ALA A 47 -3.27 3.12 3.22
C ALA A 47 -2.00 2.74 2.43
N ASP A 48 -2.16 1.88 1.43
CA ASP A 48 -1.15 1.46 0.45
C ASP A 48 -1.77 1.54 -0.97
N PRO A 49 -1.37 2.54 -1.77
CA PRO A 49 -0.53 3.69 -1.49
C PRO A 49 -1.20 4.78 -0.66
N GLY A 50 -0.39 5.63 -0.06
CA GLY A 50 -0.83 6.81 0.68
C GLY A 50 -0.10 6.95 2.01
N MET A 51 -0.61 6.35 3.08
CA MET A 51 0.07 6.32 4.38
C MET A 51 1.46 5.68 4.26
N SER A 52 1.58 4.59 3.52
CA SER A 52 2.84 3.92 3.18
C SER A 52 3.87 4.87 2.54
N ASN A 53 3.44 5.71 1.61
CA ASN A 53 4.26 6.74 0.99
C ASN A 53 4.74 7.77 2.02
N ILE A 54 3.85 8.22 2.90
CA ILE A 54 4.18 9.20 3.96
C ILE A 54 5.15 8.62 4.98
N ILE A 55 5.03 7.34 5.30
CA ILE A 55 6.00 6.61 6.15
C ILE A 55 7.38 6.60 5.48
N CYS A 56 7.45 6.36 4.18
CA CYS A 56 8.69 6.40 3.41
C CYS A 56 9.29 7.82 3.38
N ARG A 57 8.44 8.86 3.25
CA ARG A 57 8.86 10.26 3.35
C ARG A 57 9.45 10.55 4.72
N ALA A 58 8.83 10.10 5.79
CA ALA A 58 9.34 10.27 7.15
C ALA A 58 10.71 9.63 7.36
N VAL A 59 10.95 8.47 6.76
CA VAL A 59 12.25 7.80 6.74
C VAL A 59 13.27 8.60 5.94
N ALA A 60 12.90 9.02 4.73
CA ALA A 60 13.78 9.76 3.83
C ALA A 60 14.20 11.10 4.41
N ASP A 61 13.32 11.83 5.09
CA ASP A 61 13.61 13.14 5.69
C ASP A 61 14.64 13.05 6.84
N ARG A 62 14.84 11.85 7.41
CA ARG A 62 15.77 11.59 8.50
C ARG A 62 17.14 11.06 8.06
N LEU A 63 17.34 10.92 6.76
CA LEU A 63 18.60 10.50 6.14
C LEU A 63 19.14 11.62 5.23
N ASP A 64 20.45 11.85 5.23
CA ASP A 64 21.12 12.78 4.32
C ASP A 64 21.34 12.14 2.94
N ARG A 65 21.71 10.87 2.93
CA ARG A 65 21.82 10.02 1.75
C ARG A 65 21.04 8.75 2.00
N ILE A 66 20.42 8.24 0.94
CA ILE A 66 19.61 7.04 0.99
C ILE A 66 20.26 5.98 0.09
N GLU A 67 20.56 4.83 0.65
CA GLU A 67 20.96 3.65 -0.10
C GLU A 67 19.71 2.88 -0.54
N LYS A 68 18.84 2.59 0.45
CA LYS A 68 17.60 1.85 0.22
C LYS A 68 16.50 2.23 1.21
N ILE A 69 15.26 2.03 0.77
CA ILE A 69 14.07 2.01 1.62
C ILE A 69 13.28 0.75 1.24
N ASN A 70 13.01 -0.10 2.22
CA ASN A 70 12.16 -1.28 2.05
C ASN A 70 10.87 -1.07 2.84
N LEU A 71 9.76 -1.21 2.15
CA LEU A 71 8.41 -1.00 2.67
C LEU A 71 7.71 -2.35 2.81
N TYR A 72 7.02 -2.54 3.93
CA TYR A 72 6.36 -3.78 4.31
C TYR A 72 4.97 -3.51 4.86
N TRP A 73 4.03 -4.37 4.50
CA TRP A 73 2.71 -4.42 5.09
C TRP A 73 2.38 -5.82 5.57
N ALA A 74 1.84 -5.93 6.77
CA ALA A 74 1.34 -7.19 7.29
C ALA A 74 0.02 -7.00 8.06
N ALA A 75 -0.92 -7.91 7.82
CA ALA A 75 -2.12 -8.07 8.63
C ALA A 75 -1.99 -9.27 9.56
N THR A 76 -2.69 -9.23 10.69
CA THR A 76 -2.86 -10.40 11.57
C THR A 76 -4.28 -10.91 11.51
N LYS A 77 -4.45 -12.17 11.84
CA LYS A 77 -5.74 -12.82 12.19
C LYS A 77 -6.93 -12.61 11.24
N VAL A 78 -6.74 -12.00 10.08
CA VAL A 78 -7.83 -11.92 9.10
C VAL A 78 -8.16 -13.33 8.63
N GLY A 79 -9.30 -13.86 9.09
CA GLY A 79 -9.80 -15.19 8.70
C GLY A 79 -9.02 -16.39 9.23
N LEU A 80 -8.00 -16.24 10.11
CA LEU A 80 -7.09 -17.31 10.51
C LEU A 80 -7.82 -18.53 11.08
N ASP A 81 -8.83 -18.31 11.92
CA ASP A 81 -9.66 -19.37 12.54
C ASP A 81 -11.03 -19.49 11.86
N SER A 82 -11.20 -18.85 10.70
CA SER A 82 -12.45 -18.91 9.96
C SER A 82 -12.64 -20.29 9.28
N PRO A 83 -13.86 -20.86 9.29
CA PRO A 83 -14.17 -22.07 8.52
C PRO A 83 -14.23 -21.84 7.01
N VAL A 84 -14.12 -20.60 6.56
CA VAL A 84 -14.16 -20.18 5.16
C VAL A 84 -13.07 -19.14 4.91
N LEU A 85 -12.62 -19.04 3.67
CA LEU A 85 -11.71 -17.99 3.26
C LEU A 85 -12.41 -16.61 3.35
N VAL A 86 -11.87 -15.70 4.13
CA VAL A 86 -12.33 -14.33 4.27
C VAL A 86 -11.23 -13.42 3.70
N PRO A 87 -11.47 -12.76 2.55
CA PRO A 87 -10.48 -11.87 1.98
C PRO A 87 -10.26 -10.65 2.87
N PRO A 88 -9.00 -10.16 2.99
CA PRO A 88 -8.69 -8.96 3.78
C PRO A 88 -9.30 -7.70 3.14
N TYR A 89 -9.47 -7.70 1.83
CA TYR A 89 -10.06 -6.64 1.01
C TYR A 89 -10.63 -7.25 -0.29
N SER A 90 -10.70 -6.51 -1.38
CA SER A 90 -11.23 -6.98 -2.67
C SER A 90 -10.52 -8.26 -3.15
N VAL A 91 -11.28 -9.30 -3.48
CA VAL A 91 -10.76 -10.58 -4.02
C VAL A 91 -9.93 -10.35 -5.27
N SER A 92 -10.37 -9.46 -6.17
CA SER A 92 -9.63 -9.15 -7.40
C SER A 92 -8.27 -8.50 -7.11
N THR A 93 -8.21 -7.64 -6.10
CA THR A 93 -6.95 -7.00 -5.69
C THR A 93 -5.98 -8.02 -5.11
N VAL A 94 -6.43 -8.84 -4.17
CA VAL A 94 -5.56 -9.89 -3.58
C VAL A 94 -5.06 -10.86 -4.66
N LEU A 95 -5.92 -11.31 -5.57
CA LEU A 95 -5.48 -12.19 -6.65
C LEU A 95 -4.46 -11.52 -7.57
N ALA A 96 -4.66 -10.23 -7.93
CA ALA A 96 -3.71 -9.49 -8.73
C ALA A 96 -2.34 -9.36 -8.04
N GLU A 97 -2.31 -9.12 -6.74
CA GLU A 97 -1.09 -9.07 -5.93
C GLU A 97 -0.33 -10.40 -5.89
N TYR A 98 -1.05 -11.52 -6.00
CA TYR A 98 -0.48 -12.86 -6.01
C TYR A 98 -0.18 -13.42 -7.41
N ALA A 99 -0.81 -12.88 -8.45
CA ALA A 99 -0.68 -13.38 -9.83
C ALA A 99 0.31 -12.56 -10.67
N ASN A 100 0.30 -11.23 -10.50
CA ASN A 100 1.05 -10.35 -11.39
C ASN A 100 2.50 -10.17 -10.96
N PRO A 101 3.46 -10.12 -11.92
CA PRO A 101 4.80 -9.63 -11.64
C PRO A 101 4.75 -8.22 -11.06
N SER A 102 5.65 -7.92 -10.14
CA SER A 102 5.73 -6.62 -9.50
C SER A 102 6.87 -5.78 -10.05
N GLN A 103 6.67 -4.47 -10.14
CA GLN A 103 7.75 -3.53 -10.39
C GLN A 103 8.39 -3.15 -9.06
N GLN A 104 9.69 -3.35 -8.96
CA GLN A 104 10.49 -2.91 -7.81
C GLN A 104 11.62 -2.00 -8.32
N PHE A 105 12.08 -1.07 -7.50
CA PHE A 105 13.21 -0.22 -7.86
C PHE A 105 14.49 -0.82 -7.30
N LEU A 106 15.30 -1.40 -8.17
CA LEU A 106 16.50 -2.15 -7.83
C LEU A 106 17.68 -1.64 -8.67
N ASP A 107 18.85 -1.52 -8.05
CA ASP A 107 20.06 -1.02 -8.70
C ASP A 107 19.91 0.35 -9.39
N GLY A 108 19.01 1.18 -8.89
CA GLY A 108 18.74 2.52 -9.39
C GLY A 108 17.80 2.58 -10.58
N GLN A 109 17.06 1.51 -10.87
CA GLN A 109 16.08 1.45 -11.96
C GLN A 109 14.89 0.55 -11.62
N LEU A 110 13.77 0.77 -12.30
CA LEU A 110 12.62 -0.13 -12.20
C LEU A 110 12.95 -1.47 -12.88
N GLN A 111 12.66 -2.54 -12.18
CA GLN A 111 12.83 -3.91 -12.65
C GLN A 111 11.57 -4.72 -12.35
N GLU A 112 11.17 -5.54 -13.30
CA GLU A 112 10.10 -6.50 -13.09
C GLU A 112 10.64 -7.69 -12.28
N VAL A 113 9.95 -8.03 -11.21
CA VAL A 113 10.26 -9.12 -10.31
C VAL A 113 9.14 -10.14 -10.37
N ALA A 114 9.50 -11.42 -10.45
CA ALA A 114 8.52 -12.50 -10.48
C ALA A 114 7.60 -12.46 -9.26
N THR A 115 6.37 -12.92 -9.45
CA THR A 115 5.38 -13.06 -8.38
C THR A 115 5.95 -13.82 -7.19
N GLN A 116 5.69 -13.33 -5.98
CA GLN A 116 6.08 -13.96 -4.71
C GLN A 116 7.61 -14.13 -4.53
N ALA A 117 8.43 -13.49 -5.37
CA ALA A 117 9.88 -13.48 -5.20
C ALA A 117 10.30 -12.63 -3.98
N GLY A 118 11.60 -12.56 -3.73
CA GLY A 118 12.20 -11.68 -2.72
C GLY A 118 11.74 -12.01 -1.30
N THR A 119 11.58 -13.30 -0.98
CA THR A 119 11.20 -13.75 0.36
C THR A 119 12.18 -13.22 1.39
N GLU A 120 11.64 -12.55 2.39
CA GLU A 120 12.37 -12.01 3.53
C GLU A 120 11.61 -12.28 4.82
N THR A 121 12.32 -12.47 5.93
CA THR A 121 11.72 -12.67 7.25
C THR A 121 12.17 -11.57 8.18
N ILE A 122 11.20 -10.90 8.82
CA ILE A 122 11.41 -9.79 9.75
C ILE A 122 10.76 -10.14 11.09
N ASP A 123 11.45 -9.83 12.17
CA ASP A 123 10.88 -9.89 13.51
C ASP A 123 10.08 -8.60 13.78
N LEU A 124 8.76 -8.74 13.82
CA LEU A 124 7.82 -7.66 14.13
C LEU A 124 7.40 -7.72 15.61
N PRO A 125 6.86 -6.61 16.16
CA PRO A 125 6.25 -6.64 17.48
C PRO A 125 5.07 -7.62 17.54
N GLN A 126 4.65 -8.01 18.74
CA GLN A 126 3.42 -8.78 18.89
C GLN A 126 2.22 -7.96 18.38
N PRO A 127 1.22 -8.59 17.75
CA PRO A 127 0.98 -10.04 17.67
C PRO A 127 1.61 -10.75 16.45
N TRP A 128 2.38 -10.07 15.58
CA TRP A 128 2.94 -10.65 14.34
C TRP A 128 4.11 -11.61 14.61
N GLY A 129 5.06 -11.21 15.46
CA GLY A 129 6.27 -12.00 15.69
C GLY A 129 7.13 -12.15 14.43
N ARG A 130 7.69 -13.33 14.23
CA ARG A 130 8.54 -13.63 13.06
C ARG A 130 7.68 -13.79 11.80
N THR A 131 7.74 -12.80 10.91
CA THR A 131 6.83 -12.66 9.77
C THR A 131 7.60 -12.76 8.46
N LYS A 132 7.08 -13.59 7.54
CA LYS A 132 7.63 -13.80 6.20
C LYS A 132 6.93 -12.88 5.21
N PHE A 133 7.71 -12.15 4.42
CA PHE A 133 7.24 -11.22 3.40
C PHE A 133 7.62 -11.68 2.00
N ILE A 134 6.82 -11.30 1.01
CA ILE A 134 7.07 -11.52 -0.41
C ILE A 134 6.89 -10.22 -1.18
N HIS A 135 7.60 -10.07 -2.31
CA HIS A 135 7.31 -8.98 -3.25
C HIS A 135 5.90 -9.13 -3.81
N SER A 136 5.23 -8.00 -3.95
CA SER A 136 3.92 -7.92 -4.57
C SER A 136 3.80 -6.66 -5.40
N GLN A 137 2.82 -6.63 -6.32
CA GLN A 137 2.56 -5.49 -7.18
C GLN A 137 1.92 -4.36 -6.37
N HIS A 138 2.57 -3.17 -6.41
CA HIS A 138 2.05 -1.96 -5.77
C HIS A 138 2.59 -0.70 -6.45
N SER A 139 2.07 0.48 -6.11
CA SER A 139 2.44 1.73 -6.81
C SER A 139 3.58 2.50 -6.16
N GLU A 140 3.94 2.25 -4.91
CA GLU A 140 4.99 2.98 -4.19
C GLU A 140 6.37 2.86 -4.85
N PRO A 141 6.78 1.70 -5.40
CA PRO A 141 8.03 1.63 -6.17
C PRO A 141 8.05 2.51 -7.42
N LEU A 142 6.87 2.93 -7.91
CA LEU A 142 6.71 3.77 -9.09
C LEU A 142 6.67 5.27 -8.78
N THR A 143 6.61 5.66 -7.50
CA THR A 143 6.51 7.05 -7.07
C THR A 143 7.63 7.44 -6.12
N VAL A 144 7.80 6.75 -5.01
CA VAL A 144 8.71 7.14 -3.92
C VAL A 144 10.15 7.33 -4.38
N PRO A 145 10.80 6.44 -5.17
CA PRO A 145 12.18 6.63 -5.60
C PRO A 145 12.40 7.83 -6.52
N PHE A 146 11.33 8.33 -7.12
CA PHE A 146 11.36 9.44 -8.08
C PHE A 146 10.89 10.77 -7.49
N SER A 147 10.45 10.76 -6.23
CA SER A 147 9.90 11.93 -5.56
C SER A 147 11.00 12.92 -5.17
N GLU A 148 10.67 14.23 -5.31
CA GLU A 148 11.55 15.32 -4.90
C GLU A 148 11.96 15.19 -3.42
N GLY A 149 13.24 15.41 -3.14
CA GLY A 149 13.83 15.25 -1.81
C GLY A 149 14.13 13.79 -1.41
N ILE A 150 13.80 12.80 -2.26
CA ILE A 150 14.16 11.39 -2.08
C ILE A 150 15.14 10.97 -3.18
N ALA A 151 14.81 11.22 -4.44
CA ALA A 151 15.64 10.86 -5.59
C ALA A 151 17.05 11.47 -5.50
N GLU A 152 17.15 12.73 -5.13
CA GLU A 152 18.42 13.49 -5.02
C GLU A 152 19.33 12.96 -3.90
N LYS A 153 18.79 12.20 -2.95
CA LYS A 153 19.57 11.55 -1.89
C LYS A 153 20.27 10.27 -2.33
N GLY A 154 20.07 9.85 -3.58
CA GLY A 154 20.82 8.79 -4.22
C GLY A 154 20.30 7.38 -3.94
N ILE A 155 18.99 7.25 -3.69
CA ILE A 155 18.33 5.96 -3.48
C ILE A 155 18.62 5.00 -4.66
N ARG A 156 18.96 3.75 -4.33
CA ARG A 156 19.26 2.71 -5.31
C ARG A 156 18.34 1.49 -5.22
N GLU A 157 17.67 1.32 -4.07
CA GLU A 157 16.73 0.22 -3.85
C GLU A 157 15.49 0.74 -3.14
N PHE A 158 14.34 0.41 -3.71
CA PHE A 158 13.04 0.54 -3.06
C PHE A 158 12.19 -0.69 -3.36
N THR A 159 11.73 -1.38 -2.31
CA THR A 159 10.88 -2.56 -2.46
C THR A 159 9.60 -2.41 -1.65
N TRP A 160 8.51 -2.97 -2.18
CA TRP A 160 7.27 -3.15 -1.46
C TRP A 160 6.98 -4.64 -1.29
N LYS A 161 6.66 -5.05 -0.07
CA LYS A 161 6.43 -6.45 0.29
C LYS A 161 5.23 -6.59 1.20
N LEU A 162 4.44 -7.65 0.99
CA LEU A 162 3.30 -7.98 1.84
C LEU A 162 3.49 -9.29 2.59
N SER A 163 2.74 -9.40 3.68
CA SER A 163 2.53 -10.66 4.40
C SER A 163 1.08 -10.82 4.79
N LEU A 164 0.52 -11.97 4.47
CA LEU A 164 -0.74 -12.46 5.02
C LEU A 164 -0.46 -13.66 5.93
N PRO A 165 -1.37 -14.01 6.85
CA PRO A 165 -1.27 -15.25 7.62
C PRO A 165 -1.03 -16.44 6.70
N GLU A 166 -0.16 -17.37 7.11
CA GLU A 166 0.35 -18.47 6.26
C GLU A 166 -0.77 -19.27 5.59
N ARG A 167 -1.84 -19.59 6.31
CA ARG A 167 -3.01 -20.30 5.78
C ARG A 167 -3.71 -19.52 4.67
N ASP A 168 -3.85 -18.22 4.82
CA ASP A 168 -4.47 -17.36 3.81
C ASP A 168 -3.55 -17.24 2.60
N HIS A 169 -2.25 -17.04 2.83
CA HIS A 169 -1.23 -17.05 1.79
C HIS A 169 -1.30 -18.31 0.91
N GLU A 170 -1.31 -19.50 1.52
CA GLU A 170 -1.40 -20.77 0.79
C GLU A 170 -2.71 -20.89 -0.02
N SER A 171 -3.81 -20.40 0.54
CA SER A 171 -5.11 -20.39 -0.15
C SER A 171 -5.09 -19.54 -1.40
N TRP A 172 -4.57 -18.31 -1.30
CA TRP A 172 -4.46 -17.40 -2.45
C TRP A 172 -3.52 -17.93 -3.53
N VAL A 173 -2.36 -18.48 -3.14
CA VAL A 173 -1.44 -19.15 -4.06
C VAL A 173 -2.12 -20.30 -4.79
N GLY A 174 -2.93 -21.11 -4.08
CA GLY A 174 -3.68 -22.20 -4.67
C GLY A 174 -4.72 -21.73 -5.70
N LEU A 175 -5.43 -20.64 -5.41
CA LEU A 175 -6.44 -20.06 -6.31
C LEU A 175 -5.81 -19.49 -7.59
N VAL A 176 -4.68 -18.80 -7.48
CA VAL A 176 -3.92 -18.33 -8.65
C VAL A 176 -3.43 -19.51 -9.49
N LYS A 177 -2.84 -20.53 -8.88
CA LYS A 177 -2.42 -21.75 -9.60
C LYS A 177 -3.58 -22.49 -10.27
N ALA A 178 -4.80 -22.33 -9.76
CA ALA A 178 -6.00 -22.88 -10.37
C ALA A 178 -6.61 -21.99 -11.48
N GLY A 179 -6.03 -20.80 -11.75
CA GLY A 179 -6.45 -19.88 -12.81
C GLY A 179 -7.66 -19.01 -12.46
N PHE A 180 -7.95 -18.79 -11.19
CA PHE A 180 -9.05 -17.91 -10.78
C PHE A 180 -8.74 -16.42 -10.89
N ASP A 181 -7.50 -16.04 -11.15
CA ASP A 181 -7.03 -14.67 -11.42
C ASP A 181 -7.33 -14.21 -12.85
N ALA A 182 -7.76 -15.10 -13.74
CA ALA A 182 -8.03 -14.81 -15.15
C ALA A 182 -9.23 -13.85 -15.32
N GLU A 183 -8.96 -12.57 -15.47
CA GLU A 183 -9.99 -11.55 -15.71
C GLU A 183 -10.50 -11.54 -17.16
N ASN A 184 -9.59 -11.79 -18.12
CA ASN A 184 -9.84 -11.60 -19.55
C ASN A 184 -9.96 -12.93 -20.33
N GLU A 185 -9.96 -14.06 -19.64
CA GLU A 185 -10.04 -15.40 -20.22
C GLU A 185 -11.32 -16.11 -19.75
N PRO A 186 -12.49 -15.77 -20.31
CA PRO A 186 -13.74 -16.40 -19.90
C PRO A 186 -13.77 -17.87 -20.28
N ILE A 187 -14.40 -18.68 -19.44
CA ILE A 187 -14.62 -20.11 -19.68
C ILE A 187 -16.10 -20.41 -19.93
N THR A 188 -16.38 -21.49 -20.65
CA THR A 188 -17.76 -21.92 -20.89
C THR A 188 -18.08 -23.14 -20.01
N VAL A 189 -19.07 -23.00 -19.14
CA VAL A 189 -19.56 -24.06 -18.25
C VAL A 189 -21.02 -24.36 -18.61
N LYS A 190 -21.29 -25.58 -19.13
CA LYS A 190 -22.65 -25.99 -19.52
C LYS A 190 -23.36 -24.98 -20.44
N GLY A 191 -22.62 -24.39 -21.38
CA GLY A 191 -23.17 -23.41 -22.35
C GLY A 191 -23.28 -21.98 -21.82
N VAL A 192 -22.87 -21.69 -20.59
CA VAL A 192 -22.83 -20.34 -20.03
C VAL A 192 -21.37 -19.86 -19.98
N THR A 193 -21.09 -18.70 -20.57
CA THR A 193 -19.77 -18.07 -20.51
C THR A 193 -19.64 -17.25 -19.22
N VAL A 194 -18.61 -17.55 -18.43
CA VAL A 194 -18.34 -16.89 -17.13
C VAL A 194 -16.86 -16.56 -17.01
N ARG A 195 -16.53 -15.51 -16.24
CA ARG A 195 -15.14 -15.24 -15.85
C ARG A 195 -14.81 -16.00 -14.56
N PRO A 196 -13.67 -16.70 -14.48
CA PRO A 196 -13.25 -17.42 -13.28
C PRO A 196 -13.27 -16.55 -12.01
N LEU A 197 -12.78 -15.32 -12.11
CA LEU A 197 -12.77 -14.35 -11.01
C LEU A 197 -14.19 -14.04 -10.48
N ASP A 198 -15.17 -13.80 -11.37
CA ASP A 198 -16.56 -13.51 -10.96
C ASP A 198 -17.19 -14.71 -10.24
N VAL A 199 -16.88 -15.91 -10.71
CA VAL A 199 -17.35 -17.15 -10.06
C VAL A 199 -16.75 -17.27 -8.67
N LEU A 200 -15.45 -17.06 -8.54
CA LEU A 200 -14.75 -17.09 -7.25
C LEU A 200 -15.34 -16.08 -6.27
N GLN A 201 -15.48 -14.83 -6.68
CA GLN A 201 -16.07 -13.75 -5.86
C GLN A 201 -17.47 -14.17 -5.36
N ALA A 202 -18.32 -14.63 -6.26
CA ALA A 202 -19.69 -15.07 -5.91
C ALA A 202 -19.70 -16.26 -4.94
N VAL A 203 -18.76 -17.20 -5.08
CA VAL A 203 -18.62 -18.35 -4.17
C VAL A 203 -18.14 -17.92 -2.79
N ILE A 204 -17.12 -17.07 -2.72
CA ILE A 204 -16.60 -16.52 -1.45
C ILE A 204 -17.72 -15.76 -0.73
N ASP A 205 -18.38 -14.82 -1.39
CA ASP A 205 -19.48 -14.04 -0.80
C ASP A 205 -20.61 -14.91 -0.28
N ARG A 206 -20.99 -15.92 -1.06
CA ARG A 206 -22.00 -16.89 -0.63
C ARG A 206 -21.55 -17.65 0.62
N ASN A 207 -20.30 -18.11 0.67
CA ASN A 207 -19.76 -18.86 1.79
C ASN A 207 -19.66 -18.01 3.06
N ILE A 208 -19.23 -16.77 2.94
CA ILE A 208 -19.21 -15.82 4.05
C ILE A 208 -20.63 -15.61 4.61
N ARG A 209 -21.60 -15.31 3.74
CA ARG A 209 -23.00 -15.13 4.17
C ARG A 209 -23.56 -16.37 4.87
N LYS A 210 -23.31 -17.56 4.31
CA LYS A 210 -23.80 -18.84 4.85
C LYS A 210 -23.19 -19.18 6.22
N ASN A 211 -21.96 -18.76 6.46
CA ASN A 211 -21.19 -19.08 7.68
C ASN A 211 -21.01 -17.87 8.61
N LYS A 212 -21.75 -16.78 8.43
CA LYS A 212 -21.56 -15.53 9.16
C LYS A 212 -21.47 -15.71 10.67
N SER A 213 -22.32 -16.57 11.25
CA SER A 213 -22.32 -16.86 12.70
C SER A 213 -21.16 -17.76 13.17
N ARG A 214 -20.39 -18.33 12.26
CA ARG A 214 -19.25 -19.22 12.53
C ARG A 214 -17.91 -18.52 12.28
N ILE A 215 -17.93 -17.37 11.61
CA ILE A 215 -16.73 -16.56 11.39
C ILE A 215 -16.46 -15.83 12.71
N PRO A 216 -15.27 -16.02 13.32
CA PRO A 216 -14.92 -15.32 14.55
C PRO A 216 -14.98 -13.80 14.36
N ALA A 217 -15.26 -13.06 15.41
CA ALA A 217 -15.07 -11.62 15.42
C ALA A 217 -13.59 -11.34 15.07
N GLN A 218 -13.37 -10.51 14.07
CA GLN A 218 -12.02 -10.20 13.63
C GLN A 218 -11.43 -9.12 14.53
N GLU A 219 -10.32 -9.43 15.18
CA GLU A 219 -9.42 -8.43 15.73
C GLU A 219 -8.36 -8.16 14.66
N GLY A 220 -8.63 -7.20 13.78
CA GLY A 220 -7.70 -6.83 12.72
C GLY A 220 -6.60 -5.91 13.23
N HIS A 221 -5.38 -6.40 13.33
CA HIS A 221 -4.20 -5.56 13.48
C HIS A 221 -3.50 -5.46 12.14
N GLU A 222 -3.04 -4.29 11.78
CA GLU A 222 -2.21 -4.06 10.61
C GLU A 222 -0.96 -3.28 10.98
N ILE A 223 0.14 -3.55 10.30
CA ILE A 223 1.39 -2.83 10.45
C ILE A 223 1.93 -2.43 9.09
N HIS A 224 2.26 -1.16 8.96
CA HIS A 224 3.03 -0.60 7.86
C HIS A 224 4.41 -0.25 8.38
N LEU A 225 5.44 -0.72 7.72
CA LEU A 225 6.82 -0.59 8.18
C LEU A 225 7.72 -0.17 7.03
N ALA A 226 8.40 0.96 7.16
CA ALA A 226 9.47 1.35 6.26
C ALA A 226 10.82 1.30 6.99
N ILE A 227 11.80 0.66 6.36
CA ILE A 227 13.18 0.57 6.85
C ILE A 227 14.09 1.22 5.82
N GLY A 228 14.69 2.35 6.19
CA GLY A 228 15.66 3.04 5.37
C GLY A 228 17.08 2.84 5.85
N HIS A 229 17.99 2.65 4.93
CA HIS A 229 19.44 2.61 5.16
C HIS A 229 20.13 3.69 4.37
N GLY A 230 21.10 4.32 4.97
CA GLY A 230 21.86 5.41 4.34
C GLY A 230 22.84 6.05 5.30
N THR A 231 22.99 7.36 5.21
CA THR A 231 23.84 8.12 6.14
C THR A 231 23.06 9.28 6.74
N ARG A 232 23.45 9.63 7.97
CA ARG A 232 23.03 10.83 8.68
C ARG A 232 24.25 11.41 9.40
N ASP A 233 24.52 12.70 9.25
CA ASP A 233 25.72 13.36 9.79
C ASP A 233 27.00 12.60 9.39
N SER A 234 27.06 12.14 8.12
CA SER A 234 28.15 11.33 7.55
C SER A 234 28.37 9.96 8.21
N LYS A 235 27.48 9.51 9.10
CA LYS A 235 27.55 8.20 9.77
C LYS A 235 26.54 7.23 9.13
N PRO A 236 26.87 5.93 9.01
CA PRO A 236 25.87 4.94 8.63
C PRO A 236 24.66 4.99 9.57
N CYS A 237 23.47 5.01 8.99
CA CYS A 237 22.24 5.16 9.75
C CYS A 237 21.15 4.26 9.19
N ARG A 238 20.40 3.63 10.10
CA ARG A 238 19.14 2.96 9.81
C ARG A 238 18.00 3.74 10.46
N VAL A 239 17.00 4.08 9.67
CA VAL A 239 15.77 4.69 10.15
C VAL A 239 14.63 3.71 9.92
N THR A 240 13.89 3.41 10.96
CA THR A 240 12.70 2.56 10.92
C THR A 240 11.49 3.41 11.30
N CYS A 241 10.47 3.43 10.46
CA CYS A 241 9.18 4.05 10.76
C CYS A 241 8.11 2.99 10.65
N ARG A 242 7.29 2.83 11.71
CA ARG A 242 6.15 1.92 11.72
C ARG A 242 4.89 2.64 12.14
N VAL A 243 3.81 2.29 11.47
CA VAL A 243 2.45 2.71 11.81
C VAL A 243 1.63 1.46 12.04
N ILE A 244 1.03 1.35 13.23
CA ILE A 244 0.27 0.20 13.66
C ILE A 244 -1.18 0.63 13.86
N GLY A 245 -2.08 -0.07 13.15
CA GLY A 245 -3.52 0.00 13.37
C GLY A 245 -3.95 -1.11 14.31
N HIS A 246 -4.56 -0.73 15.44
CA HIS A 246 -5.14 -1.66 16.40
C HIS A 246 -6.65 -1.75 16.23
N PRO A 247 -7.29 -2.87 16.64
CA PRO A 247 -8.74 -2.96 16.70
C PRO A 247 -9.32 -1.81 17.51
N HIS A 248 -10.35 -1.19 16.97
CA HIS A 248 -11.03 -0.09 17.67
C HIS A 248 -12.50 -0.08 17.30
N SER A 249 -13.38 0.07 18.30
CA SER A 249 -14.84 -0.01 18.14
C SER A 249 -15.43 0.96 17.12
N LEU A 250 -14.74 2.05 16.79
CA LEU A 250 -15.14 2.96 15.71
C LEU A 250 -14.89 2.42 14.31
N TYR A 251 -14.07 1.36 14.16
CA TYR A 251 -13.58 0.87 12.88
C TYR A 251 -13.80 -0.62 12.64
N ASP A 252 -14.11 -1.38 13.71
CA ASP A 252 -14.20 -2.85 13.66
C ASP A 252 -15.28 -3.36 12.69
N ASP A 253 -16.29 -2.54 12.41
CA ASP A 253 -17.37 -2.87 11.48
C ASP A 253 -17.06 -2.50 10.02
N TYR A 254 -15.92 -1.84 9.75
CA TYR A 254 -15.57 -1.33 8.43
C TYR A 254 -14.33 -2.02 7.88
N VAL A 255 -14.50 -2.69 6.75
CA VAL A 255 -13.40 -3.17 5.93
C VAL A 255 -12.65 -1.95 5.37
N ASP A 256 -11.31 -1.99 5.38
CA ASP A 256 -10.45 -0.92 4.86
C ASP A 256 -10.62 0.46 5.55
N ALA A 257 -10.95 0.46 6.84
CA ALA A 257 -11.04 1.70 7.61
C ALA A 257 -9.75 2.52 7.54
N GLY A 258 -8.59 1.87 7.54
CA GLY A 258 -7.29 2.51 7.36
C GLY A 258 -7.21 3.30 6.04
N THR A 259 -7.61 2.68 4.93
CA THR A 259 -7.64 3.32 3.61
C THR A 259 -8.54 4.56 3.58
N SER A 260 -9.77 4.43 4.05
CA SER A 260 -10.75 5.53 4.09
C SER A 260 -10.31 6.69 4.97
N MET A 261 -9.69 6.37 6.09
CA MET A 261 -9.23 7.34 7.09
C MET A 261 -8.08 8.19 6.56
N ASN A 262 -7.13 7.59 5.85
CA ASN A 262 -6.02 8.31 5.25
C ASN A 262 -6.51 9.29 4.18
N MET A 263 -7.46 8.90 3.34
CA MET A 263 -8.13 9.79 2.41
C MET A 263 -8.78 10.96 3.15
N SER A 264 -9.53 10.68 4.21
CA SER A 264 -10.20 11.71 5.02
C SER A 264 -9.21 12.70 5.64
N ILE A 265 -8.09 12.22 6.19
CA ILE A 265 -7.02 13.07 6.74
C ILE A 265 -6.46 13.98 5.66
N GLY A 266 -6.09 13.42 4.52
CA GLY A 266 -5.52 14.18 3.40
C GLY A 266 -6.49 15.23 2.88
N VAL A 267 -7.76 14.89 2.65
CA VAL A 267 -8.79 15.85 2.23
C VAL A 267 -8.94 16.99 3.25
N GLN A 268 -8.99 16.69 4.54
CA GLN A 268 -9.06 17.73 5.57
C GLN A 268 -7.80 18.62 5.60
N GLN A 269 -6.62 18.09 5.29
CA GLN A 269 -5.40 18.90 5.23
C GLN A 269 -5.39 19.80 3.99
N ILE A 270 -5.78 19.31 2.82
CA ILE A 270 -5.82 20.14 1.60
C ILE A 270 -6.87 21.24 1.69
N MET A 271 -7.98 21.02 2.39
CA MET A 271 -8.99 22.07 2.61
C MET A 271 -8.51 23.23 3.50
N LYS A 272 -7.44 23.04 4.26
CA LYS A 272 -6.87 24.06 5.17
C LYS A 272 -5.72 24.85 4.59
N LYS A 273 -5.23 24.50 3.39
CA LYS A 273 -4.03 25.09 2.77
C LYS A 273 -4.33 25.56 1.35
N SER A 274 -3.52 26.46 0.84
CA SER A 274 -3.50 26.78 -0.59
C SER A 274 -3.07 25.55 -1.38
N LEU A 275 -3.82 25.21 -2.41
CA LEU A 275 -3.54 24.07 -3.27
C LEU A 275 -2.30 24.31 -4.13
N ARG A 276 -1.49 23.31 -4.32
CA ARG A 276 -0.32 23.30 -5.20
C ARG A 276 -0.69 22.64 -6.53
N PRO A 277 -0.81 23.39 -7.63
CA PRO A 277 -1.20 22.81 -8.92
C PRO A 277 -0.22 21.75 -9.42
N GLY A 278 -0.75 20.72 -10.09
CA GLY A 278 0.00 19.58 -10.60
C GLY A 278 -0.61 18.25 -10.16
N VAL A 279 0.07 17.16 -10.49
CA VAL A 279 -0.28 15.79 -10.04
C VAL A 279 0.79 15.31 -9.07
N TRP A 280 0.40 15.01 -7.87
CA TRP A 280 1.27 14.69 -6.75
C TRP A 280 0.95 13.32 -6.16
N ALA A 281 1.97 12.58 -5.76
CA ALA A 281 1.80 11.45 -4.87
C ALA A 281 1.79 11.94 -3.41
N ALA A 282 1.36 11.07 -2.48
CA ALA A 282 1.17 11.48 -1.09
C ALA A 282 2.47 11.96 -0.42
N GLU A 283 3.59 11.29 -0.67
CA GLU A 283 4.93 11.64 -0.14
C GLU A 283 5.48 12.97 -0.67
N GLU A 284 4.95 13.48 -1.77
CA GLU A 284 5.34 14.76 -2.35
C GLU A 284 4.48 15.91 -1.85
N TYR A 285 3.29 15.62 -1.34
CA TYR A 285 2.29 16.64 -1.04
C TYR A 285 2.12 16.90 0.46
N PHE A 286 2.22 15.87 1.29
CA PHE A 286 1.96 15.96 2.72
C PHE A 286 3.24 15.96 3.54
N GLU A 287 3.23 16.75 4.62
CA GLU A 287 4.25 16.71 5.66
C GLU A 287 3.99 15.51 6.58
N ALA A 288 4.98 14.63 6.73
CA ALA A 288 4.81 13.39 7.45
C ALA A 288 4.39 13.59 8.92
N ASP A 289 5.06 14.48 9.65
CA ASP A 289 4.77 14.69 11.07
C ASP A 289 3.36 15.28 11.29
N ALA A 290 2.90 16.16 10.39
CA ALA A 290 1.54 16.71 10.43
C ALA A 290 0.49 15.63 10.12
N PHE A 291 0.79 14.71 9.23
CA PHE A 291 -0.09 13.59 8.91
C PHE A 291 -0.15 12.59 10.07
N PHE A 292 0.98 12.27 10.67
CA PHE A 292 1.08 11.40 11.83
C PHE A 292 0.36 11.96 13.06
N ALA A 293 0.36 13.27 13.25
CA ALA A 293 -0.42 13.90 14.31
C ALA A 293 -1.92 13.63 14.15
N GLU A 294 -2.43 13.59 12.93
CA GLU A 294 -3.83 13.26 12.64
C GLU A 294 -4.12 11.76 12.78
N LEU A 295 -3.18 10.88 12.42
CA LEU A 295 -3.31 9.43 12.62
C LEU A 295 -3.36 9.08 14.11
N ARG A 296 -2.50 9.68 14.95
CA ARG A 296 -2.52 9.46 16.40
C ARG A 296 -3.86 9.83 17.04
N LYS A 297 -4.52 10.88 16.58
CA LYS A 297 -5.87 11.24 17.02
C LYS A 297 -6.93 10.18 16.67
N ARG A 298 -6.59 9.29 15.74
CA ARG A 298 -7.43 8.19 15.26
C ARG A 298 -6.91 6.84 15.72
N HIS A 299 -6.20 6.82 16.84
CA HIS A 299 -5.74 5.62 17.53
C HIS A 299 -4.68 4.78 16.80
N PHE A 300 -3.99 5.34 15.78
CA PHE A 300 -2.81 4.70 15.22
C PHE A 300 -1.60 4.93 16.12
N GLU A 301 -0.86 3.86 16.35
CA GLU A 301 0.45 3.93 17.01
C GLU A 301 1.52 4.20 15.97
N ILE A 302 2.41 5.16 16.25
CA ILE A 302 3.48 5.54 15.31
C ILE A 302 4.79 5.59 16.06
N GLU A 303 5.73 4.78 15.60
CA GLU A 303 7.08 4.73 16.13
C GLU A 303 8.11 5.04 15.06
N ILE A 304 9.12 5.83 15.42
CA ILE A 304 10.28 6.11 14.58
C ILE A 304 11.53 5.81 15.40
N GLU A 305 12.34 4.88 14.90
CA GLU A 305 13.61 4.50 15.48
C GLU A 305 14.76 4.94 14.57
N ILE A 306 15.78 5.54 15.14
CA ILE A 306 16.99 5.98 14.42
C ILE A 306 18.19 5.32 15.08
N LEU A 307 18.89 4.47 14.34
CA LEU A 307 20.09 3.78 14.78
C LEU A 307 21.28 4.26 13.96
N SER A 308 22.16 5.00 14.58
CA SER A 308 23.45 5.40 13.99
C SER A 308 24.57 4.52 14.53
N VAL A 309 25.43 4.03 13.63
CA VAL A 309 26.58 3.20 14.02
C VAL A 309 27.79 4.13 14.19
N GLU A 310 28.34 4.19 15.39
CA GLU A 310 29.67 4.77 15.60
C GLU A 310 30.71 3.68 15.34
N LYS A 311 31.59 3.91 14.35
CA LYS A 311 32.81 3.13 14.25
C LYS A 311 33.76 3.65 15.32
N MET A 312 34.03 2.84 16.33
CA MET A 312 35.13 3.07 17.27
C MET A 312 36.47 2.78 16.59
#